data_6ac8a5dd85f5d88349760659a0667ee0
#
_entry.id   6ac8a5dd85f5d88349760659a0667ee0
#
_cell.length_a   1.000
_cell.length_b   1.000
_cell.length_c   1.000
_cell.angle_alpha   90.00
_cell.angle_beta   90.00
_cell.angle_gamma   90.00
#
_symmetry.space_group_name_H-M   'P 1'
#
loop_
_entity.id
_entity.type
_entity.pdbx_description
1 polymer ?
#
loop_
_entity_poly.entity_id
_entity_poly.type
_entity_poly.pdbx_seq_one_letter_code
_entity_poly.pdbx_strand_id
1 'polypeptide(L)' 'MDEAKGRKIARSYGIRIIGLLGILVLAKEEGLIPKVEPYIKDLKEKMGFRISEKLYEDILIRVNEG' A
#
# COMPACT_ATOMS: atom_id res chain seq x y z
N MET A 1 -1.84 -28.15 -7.50
CA MET A 1 -1.76 -26.69 -7.65
C MET A 1 -0.37 -26.30 -8.14
N ASP A 2 -0.29 -25.43 -9.09
CA ASP A 2 0.99 -24.99 -9.65
C ASP A 2 1.57 -23.89 -8.76
N GLU A 3 2.64 -24.20 -8.03
CA GLU A 3 3.31 -23.27 -7.13
C GLU A 3 3.88 -22.05 -7.87
N ALA A 4 4.41 -22.26 -9.08
CA ALA A 4 4.95 -21.17 -9.88
C ALA A 4 3.86 -20.15 -10.23
N LYS A 5 2.67 -20.64 -10.56
CA LYS A 5 1.53 -19.78 -10.85
C LYS A 5 1.08 -19.00 -9.62
N GLY A 6 1.05 -19.66 -8.45
CA GLY A 6 0.72 -19.01 -7.19
C GLY A 6 1.70 -17.90 -6.82
N ARG A 7 3.00 -18.16 -7.01
CA ARG A 7 4.02 -17.14 -6.76
C ARG A 7 3.90 -15.95 -7.70
N LYS A 8 3.57 -16.22 -8.97
CA LYS A 8 3.40 -15.17 -9.97
C LYS A 8 2.23 -14.26 -9.61
N ILE A 9 1.12 -14.85 -9.17
CA ILE A 9 -0.07 -14.09 -8.72
C ILE A 9 0.25 -13.27 -7.49
N ALA A 10 0.94 -13.86 -6.50
CA ALA A 10 1.34 -13.16 -5.28
C ALA A 10 2.27 -11.98 -5.57
N ARG A 11 3.21 -12.17 -6.51
CA ARG A 11 4.13 -11.12 -6.92
C ARG A 11 3.39 -9.97 -7.60
N SER A 12 2.45 -10.28 -8.50
CA SER A 12 1.63 -9.29 -9.17
C SER A 12 0.80 -8.48 -8.19
N TYR A 13 0.23 -9.15 -7.18
CA TYR A 13 -0.53 -8.50 -6.13
C TYR A 13 0.35 -7.53 -5.34
N GLY A 14 1.55 -7.97 -4.95
CA GLY A 14 2.50 -7.12 -4.24
C GLY A 14 2.88 -5.88 -5.03
N ILE A 15 3.13 -6.04 -6.33
CA ILE A 15 3.46 -4.93 -7.22
C ILE A 15 2.31 -3.92 -7.29
N ARG A 16 1.07 -4.40 -7.38
CA ARG A 16 -0.11 -3.53 -7.41
C ARG A 16 -0.27 -2.74 -6.11
N ILE A 17 -0.04 -3.38 -4.97
CA ILE A 17 -0.12 -2.72 -3.67
C ILE A 17 0.95 -1.64 -3.56
N ILE A 18 2.19 -1.93 -3.94
CA ILE A 18 3.28 -0.95 -3.92
C ILE A 18 2.95 0.23 -4.83
N GLY A 19 2.43 -0.03 -6.02
CA GLY A 19 2.03 1.01 -6.95
C GLY A 19 0.95 1.91 -6.38
N LEU A 20 -0.07 1.32 -5.77
CA LEU A 20 -1.16 2.07 -5.15
C LEU A 20 -0.67 2.93 -3.99
N LEU A 21 0.20 2.38 -3.13
CA LEU A 21 0.79 3.13 -2.04
C LEU A 21 1.66 4.28 -2.56
N GLY A 22 2.38 4.06 -3.66
CA GLY A 22 3.16 5.10 -4.31
C GLY A 22 2.29 6.25 -4.81
N ILE A 23 1.12 5.94 -5.36
CA ILE A 23 0.16 6.95 -5.81
C ILE A 23 -0.34 7.78 -4.62
N LEU A 24 -0.63 7.13 -3.49
CA LEU A 24 -1.06 7.83 -2.28
C LEU A 24 0.03 8.77 -1.75
N VAL A 25 1.28 8.31 -1.75
CA VAL A 25 2.42 9.15 -1.32
C VAL A 25 2.53 10.37 -2.23
N LEU A 26 2.45 10.16 -3.53
CA LEU A 26 2.51 11.26 -4.50
C LEU A 26 1.36 12.23 -4.30
N ALA A 27 0.15 11.72 -4.10
CA ALA A 27 -1.02 12.56 -3.86
C ALA A 27 -0.83 13.46 -2.64
N LYS A 28 -0.23 12.92 -1.58
CA LYS A 28 0.07 13.73 -0.40
C LYS A 28 1.13 14.79 -0.70
N GLU A 29 2.19 14.41 -1.40
CA GLU A 29 3.26 15.36 -1.77
C GLU A 29 2.73 16.50 -2.63
N GLU A 30 1.75 16.22 -3.49
CA GLU A 30 1.11 17.22 -4.34
C GLU A 30 0.00 18.00 -3.64
N GLY A 31 -0.27 17.70 -2.36
CA GLY A 31 -1.30 18.39 -1.60
C GLY A 31 -2.73 18.00 -1.95
N LEU A 32 -2.92 16.88 -2.68
CA LEU A 32 -4.26 16.41 -3.07
C LEU A 32 -4.98 15.75 -1.93
N ILE A 33 -4.26 15.17 -0.98
CA ILE A 33 -4.84 14.57 0.22
C ILE A 33 -4.06 15.05 1.45
N PRO A 34 -4.74 15.24 2.59
CA PRO A 34 -4.07 15.73 3.80
C PRO A 34 -3.24 14.67 4.51
N LYS A 35 -3.68 13.40 4.45
CA LYS A 35 -3.00 12.29 5.10
C LYS A 35 -3.18 11.02 4.28
N VAL A 36 -2.15 10.15 4.31
CA VAL A 36 -2.18 8.86 3.64
C VAL A 36 -2.78 7.79 4.55
N GLU A 37 -2.60 7.88 5.86
CA GLU A 37 -3.02 6.85 6.81
C GLU A 37 -4.47 6.42 6.69
N PRO A 38 -5.48 7.33 6.62
CA PRO A 38 -6.87 6.89 6.50
C PRO A 38 -7.13 6.05 5.25
N TYR A 39 -6.46 6.37 4.15
CA TYR A 39 -6.61 5.63 2.90
C TYR A 39 -6.03 4.23 3.00
N ILE A 40 -4.87 4.10 3.66
CA ILE A 40 -4.25 2.79 3.88
C ILE A 40 -5.15 1.94 4.78
N LYS A 41 -5.71 2.52 5.84
CA LYS A 41 -6.65 1.81 6.71
C LYS A 41 -7.87 1.31 5.95
N ASP A 42 -8.43 2.14 5.09
CA ASP A 42 -9.58 1.75 4.27
C ASP A 42 -9.22 0.60 3.33
N LEU A 43 -8.04 0.63 2.72
CA LEU A 43 -7.58 -0.46 1.87
C LEU A 43 -7.49 -1.76 2.64
N LYS A 44 -6.98 -1.73 3.87
CA LYS A 44 -6.85 -2.93 4.70
C LYS A 44 -8.21 -3.43 5.20
N GLU A 45 -9.04 -2.55 5.71
CA GLU A 45 -10.29 -2.92 6.38
C GLU A 45 -11.45 -3.14 5.42
N LYS A 46 -11.61 -2.27 4.44
CA LYS A 46 -12.76 -2.33 3.53
C LYS A 46 -12.48 -3.12 2.26
N MET A 47 -11.27 -3.04 1.75
CA MET A 47 -10.89 -3.68 0.49
C MET A 47 -10.15 -5.01 0.71
N GLY A 48 -9.79 -5.32 1.95
CA GLY A 48 -9.13 -6.58 2.27
C GLY A 48 -7.69 -6.70 1.80
N PHE A 49 -7.03 -5.59 1.46
CA PHE A 49 -5.64 -5.64 1.06
C PHE A 49 -4.74 -5.98 2.24
N ARG A 50 -3.76 -6.84 2.00
CA ARG A 50 -2.77 -7.22 3.01
C ARG A 50 -1.54 -6.34 2.84
N ILE A 51 -1.23 -5.56 3.87
CA ILE A 51 -0.08 -4.68 3.91
C ILE A 51 0.70 -5.03 5.17
N SER A 52 2.00 -5.34 5.02
CA SER A 52 2.83 -5.67 6.19
C SER A 52 3.00 -4.45 7.09
N GLU A 53 3.19 -4.70 8.38
CA GLU A 53 3.41 -3.62 9.34
C GLU A 53 4.64 -2.80 8.98
N LYS A 54 5.70 -3.47 8.51
CA LYS A 54 6.91 -2.78 8.10
C LYS A 54 6.66 -1.83 6.94
N LEU A 55 5.93 -2.29 5.92
CA LEU A 55 5.61 -1.44 4.77
C LEU A 55 4.72 -0.27 5.20
N TYR A 56 3.73 -0.54 6.06
CA TYR A 56 2.86 0.49 6.61
C TYR A 56 3.67 1.56 7.34
N GLU A 57 4.55 1.14 8.24
CA GLU A 57 5.42 2.06 8.99
C GLU A 57 6.34 2.85 8.07
N ASP A 58 6.95 2.19 7.09
CA ASP A 58 7.84 2.85 6.14
C ASP A 58 7.12 3.96 5.36
N ILE A 59 5.88 3.69 4.95
CA ILE A 59 5.07 4.69 4.25
C ILE A 59 4.75 5.87 5.17
N LEU A 60 4.33 5.60 6.41
CA LEU A 60 4.01 6.66 7.35
C LEU A 60 5.22 7.55 7.65
N ILE A 61 6.39 6.94 7.79
CA ILE A 61 7.64 7.69 8.00
C ILE A 61 7.93 8.58 6.79
N ARG A 62 7.79 8.03 5.59
CA ARG A 62 8.05 8.76 4.35
C ARG A 62 7.18 9.99 4.19
N VAL A 63 5.92 9.93 4.64
CA VAL A 63 4.98 11.04 4.54
C VAL A 63 4.85 11.86 5.83
N ASN A 64 5.73 11.60 6.81
CA ASN A 64 5.75 12.29 8.11
C ASN A 64 4.47 12.13 8.91
N GLU A 65 3.86 10.95 8.86
CA GLU A 65 2.67 10.61 9.65
C GLU A 65 2.97 9.57 10.74
N GLY A 66 4.19 9.12 10.79
CA GLY A 66 4.62 8.11 11.76
C GLY A 66 5.01 8.67 13.10
#